data_a44b77b498ea84ec375c74dd9c43dfe0
#
_entry.id   a44b77b498ea84ec375c74dd9c43dfe0
#
_cell.length_a   1.000
_cell.length_b   1.000
_cell.length_c   1.000
_cell.angle_alpha   90.00
_cell.angle_beta   90.00
_cell.angle_gamma   90.00
#
_symmetry.space_group_name_H-M   'P 1'
#
loop_
_entity.id
_entity.type
_entity.pdbx_description
1 polymer ?
#
loop_
_entity_poly.entity_id
_entity_poly.type
_entity_poly.pdbx_seq_one_letter_code
_entity_poly.pdbx_strand_id
1 'polypeptide(L)'
;MASSQDWDNCYKDNKQMSTWPWSNLVSLVMRHASPNKPKFRVLELGCGAGANIPFFLSLNVEYFAIESSPTIVEVLKKKFPNLKDNIVVGDFTKNLYFKNNFDLVIDRSSVTHNATKDIKQCLDAVYDALYDGGKYIGVDWFSTLNPEYKSGKHDQDIFTRTDYTNGQFANVGRVHFSDKSHLLDLFNKFKILLLQHSIVEIKIPKNSKIIAVWDLVAEK
;
A
#
# COMPACT_ATOMS: atom_id res chain seq x y z
N MET A 1 2.49 -13.53 10.16
CA MET A 1 3.83 -12.94 9.83
C MET A 1 4.63 -13.69 8.76
N ALA A 2 4.01 -14.58 8.00
CA ALA A 2 4.71 -15.21 6.85
C ALA A 2 5.09 -14.16 5.77
N SER A 3 4.20 -13.19 5.47
CA SER A 3 4.45 -12.20 4.41
C SER A 3 5.63 -11.26 4.68
N SER A 4 5.95 -10.93 5.94
CA SER A 4 7.10 -10.05 6.25
C SER A 4 8.45 -10.69 5.91
N GLN A 5 8.59 -12.01 6.12
CA GLN A 5 9.80 -12.73 5.78
C GLN A 5 9.97 -12.88 4.27
N ASP A 6 8.89 -13.11 3.53
CA ASP A 6 8.92 -13.23 2.07
C ASP A 6 9.38 -11.90 1.44
N TRP A 7 8.85 -10.78 1.92
CA TRP A 7 9.25 -9.44 1.47
C TRP A 7 10.70 -9.12 1.85
N ASP A 8 11.14 -9.46 3.08
CA ASP A 8 12.53 -9.24 3.49
C ASP A 8 13.51 -10.04 2.61
N ASN A 9 13.14 -11.27 2.23
CA ASN A 9 13.92 -12.09 1.30
C ASN A 9 13.95 -11.45 -0.10
N CYS A 10 12.82 -10.91 -0.61
CA CYS A 10 12.80 -10.19 -1.88
C CYS A 10 13.79 -9.01 -1.89
N TYR A 11 13.85 -8.23 -0.82
CA TYR A 11 14.78 -7.10 -0.73
C TYR A 11 16.25 -7.55 -0.58
N LYS A 12 16.53 -8.62 0.16
CA LYS A 12 17.88 -9.23 0.22
C LYS A 12 18.37 -9.67 -1.15
N ASP A 13 17.46 -10.17 -2.00
CA ASP A 13 17.74 -10.55 -3.38
C ASP A 13 17.76 -9.37 -4.37
N ASN A 14 17.69 -8.12 -3.90
CA ASN A 14 17.55 -6.90 -4.73
C ASN A 14 16.35 -6.94 -5.70
N LYS A 15 15.26 -7.63 -5.33
CA LYS A 15 14.00 -7.61 -6.06
C LYS A 15 13.09 -6.50 -5.52
N GLN A 16 12.10 -6.06 -6.33
CA GLN A 16 11.12 -5.04 -5.94
C GLN A 16 11.72 -3.68 -5.53
N MET A 17 12.90 -3.33 -6.09
CA MET A 17 13.67 -2.14 -5.76
C MET A 17 13.22 -0.92 -6.57
N SER A 18 11.94 -0.55 -6.44
CA SER A 18 11.39 0.63 -7.11
C SER A 18 12.00 1.92 -6.57
N THR A 19 12.37 2.84 -7.47
CA THR A 19 13.12 4.07 -7.13
C THR A 19 12.27 5.33 -7.27
N TRP A 20 11.27 5.32 -8.17
CA TRP A 20 10.48 6.49 -8.53
C TRP A 20 9.01 6.32 -8.18
N PRO A 21 8.31 7.39 -7.79
CA PRO A 21 6.90 7.34 -7.47
C PRO A 21 6.05 7.00 -8.70
N TRP A 22 4.94 6.33 -8.46
CA TRP A 22 3.97 6.03 -9.52
C TRP A 22 3.16 7.27 -9.87
N SER A 23 2.93 7.49 -11.15
CA SER A 23 2.21 8.67 -11.65
C SER A 23 0.77 8.77 -11.15
N ASN A 24 0.08 7.64 -10.98
CA ASN A 24 -1.27 7.60 -10.41
C ASN A 24 -1.28 8.04 -8.94
N LEU A 25 -0.33 7.57 -8.10
CA LEU A 25 -0.19 8.02 -6.72
C LEU A 25 0.05 9.53 -6.65
N VAL A 26 1.01 10.04 -7.40
CA VAL A 26 1.29 11.49 -7.48
C VAL A 26 0.04 12.28 -7.86
N SER A 27 -0.66 11.83 -8.90
CA SER A 27 -1.89 12.48 -9.38
C SER A 27 -2.99 12.51 -8.32
N LEU A 28 -3.24 11.38 -7.64
CA LEU A 28 -4.27 11.27 -6.61
C LEU A 28 -3.94 12.14 -5.38
N VAL A 29 -2.69 12.13 -4.92
CA VAL A 29 -2.23 12.96 -3.80
C VAL A 29 -2.43 14.44 -4.12
N MET A 30 -1.97 14.90 -5.28
CA MET A 30 -2.07 16.32 -5.66
C MET A 30 -3.53 16.79 -5.86
N ARG A 31 -4.40 15.93 -6.37
CA ARG A 31 -5.81 16.28 -6.61
C ARG A 31 -6.67 16.24 -5.36
N HIS A 32 -6.43 15.30 -4.44
CA HIS A 32 -7.37 15.01 -3.35
C HIS A 32 -6.84 15.39 -1.96
N ALA A 33 -5.53 15.35 -1.74
CA ALA A 33 -4.93 15.72 -0.46
C ALA A 33 -4.35 17.14 -0.47
N SER A 34 -3.90 17.65 -1.62
CA SER A 34 -3.38 19.02 -1.81
C SER A 34 -2.39 19.41 -0.68
N PRO A 35 -1.23 18.74 -0.53
CA PRO A 35 -0.34 18.88 0.61
C PRO A 35 0.45 20.20 0.59
N ASN A 36 -0.26 21.32 0.75
CA ASN A 36 0.26 22.70 0.64
C ASN A 36 0.22 23.48 1.96
N LYS A 37 -0.28 22.90 3.04
CA LYS A 37 -0.29 23.54 4.36
C LYS A 37 1.01 23.26 5.14
N PRO A 38 1.45 24.17 6.02
CA PRO A 38 2.57 23.92 6.92
C PRO A 38 2.35 22.67 7.77
N LYS A 39 3.40 21.88 8.00
CA LYS A 39 3.38 20.66 8.83
C LYS A 39 2.34 19.63 8.35
N PHE A 40 2.11 19.53 7.05
CA PHE A 40 1.27 18.48 6.50
C PHE A 40 1.92 17.11 6.76
N ARG A 41 1.18 16.21 7.40
CA ARG A 41 1.70 14.93 7.90
C ARG A 41 1.22 13.77 7.02
N VAL A 42 2.17 13.00 6.51
CA VAL A 42 1.91 11.83 5.66
C VAL A 42 2.43 10.57 6.34
N LEU A 43 1.62 9.53 6.39
CA LEU A 43 2.04 8.17 6.77
C LEU A 43 1.93 7.26 5.53
N GLU A 44 3.01 6.56 5.20
CA GLU A 44 3.02 5.50 4.19
C GLU A 44 3.05 4.13 4.85
N LEU A 45 2.09 3.28 4.48
CA LEU A 45 2.02 1.89 4.92
C LEU A 45 2.73 0.99 3.90
N GLY A 46 3.84 0.38 4.30
CA GLY A 46 4.67 -0.45 3.44
C GLY A 46 5.42 0.36 2.38
N CYS A 47 6.35 1.22 2.81
CA CYS A 47 7.08 2.10 1.90
C CYS A 47 8.06 1.37 0.96
N GLY A 48 8.31 0.08 1.19
CA GLY A 48 9.21 -0.73 0.38
C GLY A 48 10.58 -0.09 0.20
N ALA A 49 11.10 -0.06 -1.03
CA ALA A 49 12.37 0.56 -1.36
C ALA A 49 12.35 2.11 -1.39
N GLY A 50 11.26 2.73 -0.94
CA GLY A 50 11.15 4.18 -0.74
C GLY A 50 10.91 4.96 -2.03
N ALA A 51 10.22 4.37 -3.01
CA ALA A 51 9.95 5.01 -4.30
C ALA A 51 9.22 6.35 -4.18
N ASN A 52 8.31 6.47 -3.20
CA ASN A 52 7.49 7.67 -3.01
C ASN A 52 8.17 8.74 -2.13
N ILE A 53 9.22 8.40 -1.38
CA ILE A 53 9.90 9.32 -0.45
C ILE A 53 10.36 10.61 -1.15
N PRO A 54 11.07 10.57 -2.31
CA PRO A 54 11.53 11.79 -2.97
C PRO A 54 10.38 12.75 -3.36
N PHE A 55 9.23 12.22 -3.75
CA PHE A 55 8.05 13.01 -4.05
C PHE A 55 7.56 13.77 -2.82
N PHE A 56 7.37 13.09 -1.69
CA PHE A 56 6.90 13.74 -0.46
C PHE A 56 7.94 14.72 0.11
N LEU A 57 9.22 14.42 0.04
CA LEU A 57 10.27 15.36 0.42
C LEU A 57 10.25 16.64 -0.43
N SER A 58 9.95 16.53 -1.73
CA SER A 58 9.84 17.70 -2.61
C SER A 58 8.66 18.62 -2.25
N LEU A 59 7.66 18.11 -1.55
CA LEU A 59 6.49 18.87 -1.08
C LEU A 59 6.69 19.48 0.32
N ASN A 60 7.86 19.26 0.94
CA ASN A 60 8.18 19.75 2.29
C ASN A 60 7.16 19.35 3.36
N VAL A 61 6.67 18.11 3.29
CA VAL A 61 5.74 17.50 4.27
C VAL A 61 6.50 16.75 5.37
N GLU A 62 5.86 16.54 6.51
CA GLU A 62 6.36 15.62 7.55
C GLU A 62 6.01 14.19 7.14
N TYR A 63 7.01 13.46 6.62
CA TYR A 63 6.83 12.10 6.12
C TYR A 63 7.19 11.07 7.18
N PHE A 64 6.32 10.06 7.32
CA PHE A 64 6.45 8.90 8.19
C PHE A 64 6.17 7.63 7.39
N ALA A 65 6.81 6.53 7.76
CA ALA A 65 6.57 5.24 7.10
C ALA A 65 6.73 4.06 8.05
N ILE A 66 5.95 3.02 7.78
CA ILE A 66 6.06 1.72 8.43
C ILE A 66 6.40 0.70 7.35
N GLU A 67 7.42 -0.11 7.57
CA GLU A 67 7.84 -1.17 6.66
C GLU A 67 8.19 -2.43 7.46
N SER A 68 7.77 -3.59 6.98
CA SER A 68 7.96 -4.85 7.70
C SER A 68 9.35 -5.45 7.55
N SER A 69 10.08 -5.09 6.50
CA SER A 69 11.43 -5.59 6.22
C SER A 69 12.50 -4.77 6.93
N PRO A 70 13.23 -5.34 7.90
CA PRO A 70 14.36 -4.65 8.52
C PRO A 70 15.49 -4.38 7.52
N THR A 71 15.68 -5.26 6.53
CA THR A 71 16.71 -5.11 5.49
C THR A 71 16.52 -3.81 4.72
N ILE A 72 15.30 -3.55 4.20
CA ILE A 72 15.06 -2.35 3.41
C ILE A 72 15.00 -1.09 4.26
N VAL A 73 14.50 -1.16 5.49
CA VAL A 73 14.50 -0.01 6.42
C VAL A 73 15.92 0.48 6.70
N GLU A 74 16.87 -0.42 6.91
CA GLU A 74 18.29 -0.04 7.10
C GLU A 74 18.87 0.67 5.87
N VAL A 75 18.52 0.22 4.66
CA VAL A 75 18.90 0.88 3.40
C VAL A 75 18.29 2.28 3.32
N LEU A 76 17.00 2.41 3.66
CA LEU A 76 16.30 3.70 3.63
C LEU A 76 16.85 4.70 4.63
N LYS A 77 17.17 4.28 5.86
CA LYS A 77 17.77 5.15 6.88
C LYS A 77 19.14 5.69 6.46
N LYS A 78 19.91 4.90 5.72
CA LYS A 78 21.19 5.36 5.13
C LYS A 78 20.96 6.33 3.97
N LYS A 79 19.98 6.04 3.10
CA LYS A 79 19.63 6.86 1.94
C LYS A 79 18.98 8.20 2.31
N PHE A 80 18.15 8.21 3.37
CA PHE A 80 17.40 9.36 3.86
C PHE A 80 17.65 9.60 5.34
N PRO A 81 18.85 10.06 5.74
CA PRO A 81 19.24 10.17 7.16
C PRO A 81 18.35 11.11 7.96
N ASN A 82 17.73 12.10 7.33
CA ASN A 82 16.79 13.01 7.97
C ASN A 82 15.44 12.35 8.34
N LEU A 83 15.16 11.15 7.80
CA LEU A 83 13.96 10.36 8.09
C LEU A 83 14.26 9.15 8.99
N LYS A 84 15.46 9.01 9.54
CA LYS A 84 15.87 7.80 10.29
C LYS A 84 14.94 7.44 11.45
N ASP A 85 14.33 8.44 12.10
CA ASP A 85 13.41 8.27 13.22
C ASP A 85 11.95 8.19 12.79
N ASN A 86 11.66 8.54 11.51
CA ASN A 86 10.34 8.55 10.92
C ASN A 86 10.05 7.29 10.09
N ILE A 87 11.05 6.44 9.83
CA ILE A 87 10.88 5.16 9.13
C ILE A 87 11.12 4.05 10.15
N VAL A 88 10.08 3.26 10.43
CA VAL A 88 10.14 2.22 11.46
C VAL A 88 9.94 0.83 10.86
N VAL A 89 10.63 -0.17 11.44
CA VAL A 89 10.33 -1.58 11.18
C VAL A 89 9.08 -1.94 11.97
N GLY A 90 8.03 -2.41 11.29
CA GLY A 90 6.81 -2.75 11.99
C GLY A 90 5.74 -3.44 11.14
N ASP A 91 4.72 -3.92 11.84
CA ASP A 91 3.50 -4.48 11.26
C ASP A 91 2.36 -3.48 11.45
N PHE A 92 2.01 -2.74 10.37
CA PHE A 92 0.97 -1.72 10.39
C PHE A 92 -0.44 -2.30 10.63
N THR A 93 -0.63 -3.61 10.48
CA THR A 93 -1.90 -4.27 10.84
C THR A 93 -2.09 -4.40 12.35
N LYS A 94 -1.02 -4.23 13.14
CA LYS A 94 -1.03 -4.33 14.60
C LYS A 94 -0.89 -2.99 15.29
N ASN A 95 -0.05 -2.11 14.74
CA ASN A 95 0.23 -0.80 15.33
C ASN A 95 0.70 0.18 14.25
N LEU A 96 0.27 1.43 14.33
CA LEU A 96 0.77 2.50 13.45
C LEU A 96 2.04 3.18 13.98
N TYR A 97 2.53 2.80 15.18
CA TYR A 97 3.81 3.23 15.80
C TYR A 97 3.95 4.73 16.09
N PHE A 98 3.13 5.58 15.51
CA PHE A 98 3.15 7.04 15.66
C PHE A 98 1.91 7.52 16.42
N LYS A 99 2.10 8.44 17.38
CA LYS A 99 1.02 8.90 18.28
C LYS A 99 0.24 10.11 17.78
N ASN A 100 0.67 10.73 16.69
CA ASN A 100 0.04 11.95 16.18
C ASN A 100 -0.86 11.65 14.99
N ASN A 101 -1.87 12.49 14.80
CA ASN A 101 -2.75 12.35 13.65
C ASN A 101 -2.07 12.75 12.34
N PHE A 102 -2.64 12.26 11.23
CA PHE A 102 -2.13 12.47 9.88
C PHE A 102 -3.17 13.20 9.03
N ASP A 103 -2.69 13.99 8.08
CA ASP A 103 -3.51 14.59 7.04
C ASP A 103 -3.76 13.61 5.90
N LEU A 104 -2.79 12.73 5.69
CA LEU A 104 -2.82 11.74 4.62
C LEU A 104 -2.18 10.42 5.08
N VAL A 105 -2.88 9.33 4.84
CA VAL A 105 -2.30 7.98 4.86
C VAL A 105 -2.32 7.44 3.45
N ILE A 106 -1.19 6.87 3.01
CA ILE A 106 -1.08 6.26 1.69
C ILE A 106 -0.68 4.79 1.79
N ASP A 107 -1.12 4.04 0.81
CA ASP A 107 -0.75 2.66 0.57
C ASP A 107 -0.66 2.40 -0.93
N ARG A 108 0.39 1.72 -1.36
CA ARG A 108 0.45 1.18 -2.71
C ARG A 108 0.73 -0.31 -2.66
N SER A 109 -0.31 -1.10 -2.87
CA SER A 109 -0.26 -2.58 -2.92
C SER A 109 0.37 -3.23 -1.68
N SER A 110 0.48 -2.56 -0.53
CA SER A 110 1.08 -3.12 0.68
C SER A 110 0.03 -3.70 1.62
N VAL A 111 -1.08 -2.98 1.85
CA VAL A 111 -2.20 -3.46 2.66
C VAL A 111 -2.82 -4.72 2.04
N THR A 112 -2.80 -4.84 0.73
CA THR A 112 -3.27 -6.01 -0.03
C THR A 112 -2.43 -7.29 0.15
N HIS A 113 -1.38 -7.26 0.97
CA HIS A 113 -0.63 -8.48 1.36
C HIS A 113 -1.09 -9.04 2.71
N ASN A 114 -2.33 -8.73 3.13
CA ASN A 114 -2.92 -9.18 4.38
C ASN A 114 -4.30 -9.81 4.13
N ALA A 115 -4.82 -10.58 5.11
CA ALA A 115 -6.18 -11.12 5.05
C ALA A 115 -7.22 -10.05 5.41
N THR A 116 -8.47 -10.25 5.01
CA THR A 116 -9.60 -9.34 5.27
C THR A 116 -9.64 -8.83 6.71
N LYS A 117 -9.44 -9.74 7.70
CA LYS A 117 -9.46 -9.37 9.12
C LYS A 117 -8.36 -8.37 9.48
N ASP A 118 -7.13 -8.61 9.02
CA ASP A 118 -5.99 -7.76 9.32
C ASP A 118 -6.10 -6.42 8.58
N ILE A 119 -6.65 -6.42 7.35
CA ILE A 119 -6.96 -5.21 6.59
C ILE A 119 -7.98 -4.34 7.35
N LYS A 120 -9.09 -4.92 7.82
CA LYS A 120 -10.10 -4.20 8.62
C LYS A 120 -9.49 -3.57 9.87
N GLN A 121 -8.68 -4.33 10.60
CA GLN A 121 -7.98 -3.82 11.78
C GLN A 121 -7.05 -2.65 11.44
N CYS A 122 -6.31 -2.74 10.34
CA CYS A 122 -5.44 -1.67 9.84
C CYS A 122 -6.25 -0.42 9.49
N LEU A 123 -7.33 -0.57 8.71
CA LEU A 123 -8.17 0.56 8.29
C LEU A 123 -8.89 1.22 9.47
N ASP A 124 -9.30 0.47 10.49
CA ASP A 124 -9.82 1.03 11.74
C ASP A 124 -8.79 1.91 12.45
N ALA A 125 -7.55 1.43 12.59
CA ALA A 125 -6.47 2.19 13.19
C ALA A 125 -6.11 3.44 12.35
N VAL A 126 -6.13 3.32 11.01
CA VAL A 126 -5.92 4.45 10.10
C VAL A 126 -7.02 5.51 10.25
N TYR A 127 -8.30 5.07 10.32
CA TYR A 127 -9.42 5.99 10.54
C TYR A 127 -9.21 6.80 11.82
N ASP A 128 -8.84 6.14 12.92
CA ASP A 128 -8.62 6.79 14.21
C ASP A 128 -7.42 7.76 14.16
N ALA A 129 -6.37 7.41 13.40
CA ALA A 129 -5.15 8.21 13.27
C ALA A 129 -5.24 9.37 12.27
N LEU A 130 -6.29 9.46 11.47
CA LEU A 130 -6.50 10.59 10.58
C LEU A 130 -7.12 11.77 11.34
N TYR A 131 -6.75 13.00 10.95
CA TYR A 131 -7.55 14.19 11.28
C TYR A 131 -8.92 14.11 10.62
N ASP A 132 -9.92 14.83 11.17
CA ASP A 132 -11.19 15.04 10.50
C ASP A 132 -10.96 15.72 9.14
N GLY A 133 -11.52 15.15 8.08
CA GLY A 133 -11.24 15.54 6.69
C GLY A 133 -9.91 15.02 6.14
N GLY A 134 -9.11 14.30 6.93
CA GLY A 134 -7.90 13.60 6.47
C GLY A 134 -8.23 12.51 5.46
N LYS A 135 -7.26 12.17 4.62
CA LYS A 135 -7.47 11.26 3.49
C LYS A 135 -6.68 9.96 3.65
N TYR A 136 -7.30 8.87 3.19
CA TYR A 136 -6.60 7.65 2.81
C TYR A 136 -6.57 7.54 1.29
N ILE A 137 -5.41 7.25 0.71
CA ILE A 137 -5.23 7.01 -0.72
C ILE A 137 -4.60 5.62 -0.89
N GLY A 138 -5.40 4.69 -1.43
CA GLY A 138 -4.96 3.35 -1.79
C GLY A 138 -4.75 3.24 -3.30
N VAL A 139 -3.60 2.73 -3.72
CA VAL A 139 -3.21 2.62 -5.12
C VAL A 139 -2.86 1.18 -5.48
N ASP A 140 -3.28 0.76 -6.66
CA ASP A 140 -3.04 -0.59 -7.21
C ASP A 140 -3.56 -1.73 -6.31
N TRP A 141 -4.70 -1.57 -5.66
CA TRP A 141 -5.35 -2.66 -4.93
C TRP A 141 -5.84 -3.73 -5.91
N PHE A 142 -5.47 -4.98 -5.67
CA PHE A 142 -5.73 -6.05 -6.64
C PHE A 142 -7.22 -6.36 -6.75
N SER A 143 -7.70 -6.47 -7.99
CA SER A 143 -9.10 -6.77 -8.32
C SER A 143 -9.32 -8.28 -8.44
N THR A 144 -10.50 -8.78 -8.05
CA THR A 144 -10.95 -10.15 -8.33
C THR A 144 -11.04 -10.46 -9.83
N LEU A 145 -11.00 -9.43 -10.71
CA LEU A 145 -10.90 -9.62 -12.16
C LEU A 145 -9.46 -9.86 -12.65
N ASN A 146 -8.46 -9.74 -11.77
CA ASN A 146 -7.10 -10.17 -12.10
C ASN A 146 -7.10 -11.71 -12.26
N PRO A 147 -6.61 -12.26 -13.39
CA PRO A 147 -6.61 -13.71 -13.62
C PRO A 147 -5.91 -14.52 -12.52
N GLU A 148 -4.90 -13.95 -11.87
CA GLU A 148 -4.15 -14.61 -10.80
C GLU A 148 -4.99 -14.83 -9.53
N TYR A 149 -6.14 -14.15 -9.36
CA TYR A 149 -7.11 -14.46 -8.31
C TYR A 149 -7.58 -15.93 -8.34
N LYS A 150 -7.63 -16.54 -9.52
CA LYS A 150 -8.05 -17.94 -9.72
C LYS A 150 -6.91 -18.95 -9.57
N SER A 151 -5.65 -18.50 -9.55
CA SER A 151 -4.47 -19.38 -9.61
C SER A 151 -3.89 -19.71 -8.24
N GLY A 152 -4.02 -18.80 -7.25
CA GLY A 152 -3.51 -19.03 -5.90
C GLY A 152 -4.42 -19.92 -5.07
N LYS A 153 -3.87 -20.51 -4.00
CA LYS A 153 -4.66 -21.24 -3.02
C LYS A 153 -5.43 -20.28 -2.10
N HIS A 154 -6.61 -20.68 -1.68
CA HIS A 154 -7.37 -19.93 -0.66
C HIS A 154 -6.60 -19.86 0.66
N ASP A 155 -6.58 -18.68 1.28
CA ASP A 155 -5.98 -18.46 2.60
C ASP A 155 -6.89 -17.56 3.45
N GLN A 156 -7.34 -18.05 4.60
CA GLN A 156 -8.18 -17.41 5.62
C GLN A 156 -9.58 -16.96 5.16
N ASP A 157 -9.72 -16.35 3.98
CA ASP A 157 -10.99 -15.87 3.45
C ASP A 157 -11.07 -15.99 1.92
N ILE A 158 -12.26 -15.71 1.36
CA ILE A 158 -12.51 -15.88 -0.09
C ILE A 158 -11.76 -14.88 -0.96
N PHE A 159 -11.27 -13.77 -0.41
CA PHE A 159 -10.57 -12.71 -1.13
C PHE A 159 -9.05 -12.88 -1.07
N THR A 160 -8.53 -13.72 -0.16
CA THR A 160 -7.10 -13.87 0.08
C THR A 160 -6.57 -15.16 -0.55
N ARG A 161 -5.42 -15.05 -1.20
CA ARG A 161 -4.70 -16.13 -1.87
C ARG A 161 -3.25 -16.20 -1.41
N THR A 162 -2.65 -17.38 -1.56
CA THR A 162 -1.26 -17.66 -1.24
C THR A 162 -0.67 -18.71 -2.18
N ASP A 163 0.59 -19.10 -1.95
CA ASP A 163 1.30 -20.19 -2.64
C ASP A 163 1.47 -19.98 -4.15
N TYR A 164 1.70 -18.73 -4.56
CA TYR A 164 2.07 -18.44 -5.95
C TYR A 164 3.51 -18.87 -6.23
N THR A 165 3.68 -19.79 -7.20
CA THR A 165 4.99 -20.31 -7.62
C THR A 165 5.54 -19.60 -8.87
N ASN A 166 4.68 -18.84 -9.57
CA ASN A 166 5.04 -18.11 -10.78
C ASN A 166 4.20 -16.84 -10.93
N GLY A 167 4.46 -16.04 -11.96
CA GLY A 167 3.75 -14.80 -12.21
C GLY A 167 4.22 -13.64 -11.32
N GLN A 168 3.42 -12.59 -11.26
CA GLN A 168 3.79 -11.37 -10.52
C GLN A 168 3.76 -11.55 -9.00
N PHE A 169 3.03 -12.53 -8.49
CA PHE A 169 2.88 -12.80 -7.07
C PHE A 169 3.75 -13.95 -6.57
N ALA A 170 4.67 -14.45 -7.39
CA ALA A 170 5.57 -15.51 -6.97
C ALA A 170 6.43 -15.08 -5.78
N ASN A 171 6.40 -15.90 -4.70
CA ASN A 171 7.21 -15.71 -3.50
C ASN A 171 6.98 -14.41 -2.72
N VAL A 172 5.80 -13.76 -2.88
CA VAL A 172 5.43 -12.57 -2.09
C VAL A 172 4.47 -12.89 -0.95
N GLY A 173 4.22 -14.19 -0.71
CA GLY A 173 3.33 -14.68 0.35
C GLY A 173 1.86 -14.45 0.01
N ARG A 174 1.15 -13.83 0.93
CA ARG A 174 -0.28 -13.57 0.84
C ARG A 174 -0.60 -12.42 -0.12
N VAL A 175 -1.68 -12.59 -0.91
CA VAL A 175 -2.23 -11.57 -1.82
C VAL A 175 -3.73 -11.50 -1.65
N HIS A 176 -4.24 -10.31 -1.40
CA HIS A 176 -5.66 -10.02 -1.21
C HIS A 176 -6.22 -9.34 -2.47
N PHE A 177 -7.36 -9.83 -2.92
CA PHE A 177 -8.09 -9.30 -4.05
C PHE A 177 -9.44 -8.77 -3.59
N SER A 178 -9.96 -7.73 -4.23
CA SER A 178 -11.24 -7.17 -3.87
C SER A 178 -12.13 -6.96 -5.11
N ASP A 179 -13.41 -7.13 -4.93
CA ASP A 179 -14.42 -6.54 -5.80
C ASP A 179 -14.92 -5.22 -5.20
N LYS A 180 -15.82 -4.54 -5.93
CA LYS A 180 -16.38 -3.25 -5.48
C LYS A 180 -17.11 -3.37 -4.14
N SER A 181 -17.92 -4.41 -3.95
CA SER A 181 -18.72 -4.57 -2.73
C SER A 181 -17.85 -4.82 -1.52
N HIS A 182 -16.79 -5.62 -1.69
CA HIS A 182 -15.81 -5.87 -0.63
C HIS A 182 -15.05 -4.61 -0.22
N LEU A 183 -14.63 -3.78 -1.19
CA LEU A 183 -13.98 -2.49 -0.89
C LEU A 183 -14.91 -1.56 -0.12
N LEU A 184 -16.18 -1.44 -0.52
CA LEU A 184 -17.16 -0.63 0.21
C LEU A 184 -17.39 -1.13 1.65
N ASP A 185 -17.33 -2.45 1.88
CA ASP A 185 -17.39 -3.02 3.24
C ASP A 185 -16.12 -2.75 4.05
N LEU A 186 -14.94 -2.89 3.44
CA LEU A 186 -13.66 -2.59 4.10
C LEU A 186 -13.57 -1.11 4.55
N PHE A 187 -14.06 -0.19 3.74
CA PHE A 187 -14.00 1.25 3.98
C PHE A 187 -15.32 1.83 4.53
N ASN A 188 -16.15 1.03 5.20
CA ASN A 188 -17.50 1.43 5.63
C ASN A 188 -17.55 2.61 6.61
N LYS A 189 -16.45 2.90 7.33
CA LYS A 189 -16.32 4.07 8.21
C LYS A 189 -15.95 5.35 7.45
N PHE A 190 -15.42 5.22 6.24
CA PHE A 190 -14.92 6.34 5.45
C PHE A 190 -15.97 6.83 4.46
N LYS A 191 -15.90 8.11 4.12
CA LYS A 191 -16.58 8.65 2.95
C LYS A 191 -15.71 8.40 1.72
N ILE A 192 -16.15 7.54 0.80
CA ILE A 192 -15.44 7.28 -0.45
C ILE A 192 -15.60 8.49 -1.38
N LEU A 193 -14.48 9.13 -1.73
CA LEU A 193 -14.42 10.25 -2.67
C LEU A 193 -14.14 9.80 -4.10
N LEU A 194 -13.35 8.74 -4.25
CA LEU A 194 -13.03 8.11 -5.54
C LEU A 194 -12.91 6.60 -5.34
N LEU A 195 -13.47 5.84 -6.25
CA LEU A 195 -13.19 4.41 -6.44
C LEU A 195 -13.09 4.16 -7.94
N GLN A 196 -11.86 3.94 -8.41
CA GLN A 196 -11.56 3.74 -9.82
C GLN A 196 -11.11 2.30 -10.07
N HIS A 197 -11.69 1.63 -11.05
CA HIS A 197 -11.29 0.30 -11.49
C HIS A 197 -10.55 0.40 -12.83
N SER A 198 -9.31 -0.05 -12.85
CA SER A 198 -8.47 -0.06 -14.03
C SER A 198 -8.20 -1.50 -14.48
N ILE A 199 -8.48 -1.77 -15.78
CA ILE A 199 -8.17 -3.06 -16.42
C ILE A 199 -7.26 -2.77 -17.59
N VAL A 200 -6.04 -3.30 -17.54
CA VAL A 200 -5.04 -3.16 -18.59
C VAL A 200 -4.78 -4.51 -19.22
N GLU A 201 -4.95 -4.60 -20.52
CA GLU A 201 -4.62 -5.79 -21.28
C GLU A 201 -3.37 -5.57 -22.13
N ILE A 202 -2.34 -6.37 -21.92
CA ILE A 202 -1.10 -6.31 -22.70
C ILE A 202 -1.30 -7.15 -23.96
N LYS A 203 -1.35 -6.51 -25.13
CA LYS A 203 -1.58 -7.16 -26.41
C LYS A 203 -0.31 -7.75 -27.04
N ILE A 204 0.86 -7.15 -26.76
CA ILE A 204 2.15 -7.59 -27.27
C ILE A 204 3.15 -7.58 -26.12
N PRO A 205 3.92 -8.67 -25.88
CA PRO A 205 3.92 -9.96 -26.62
C PRO A 205 2.61 -10.74 -26.42
N LYS A 206 2.35 -11.71 -27.29
CA LYS A 206 1.07 -12.40 -27.48
C LYS A 206 0.52 -13.19 -26.27
N ASN A 207 1.25 -13.26 -25.18
CA ASN A 207 0.78 -13.80 -23.91
C ASN A 207 0.09 -12.67 -23.11
N SER A 208 -1.12 -12.33 -23.53
CA SER A 208 -1.89 -11.23 -22.97
C SER A 208 -2.01 -11.35 -21.46
N LYS A 209 -1.25 -10.50 -20.76
CA LYS A 209 -1.40 -10.34 -19.31
C LYS A 209 -2.48 -9.31 -19.05
N ILE A 210 -3.48 -9.69 -18.29
CA ILE A 210 -4.47 -8.75 -17.77
C ILE A 210 -4.03 -8.32 -16.39
N ILE A 211 -3.98 -7.01 -16.16
CA ILE A 211 -3.76 -6.40 -14.86
C ILE A 211 -5.07 -5.69 -14.50
N ALA A 212 -5.68 -6.07 -13.39
CA ALA A 212 -6.89 -5.45 -12.90
C ALA A 212 -6.67 -4.97 -11.47
N VAL A 213 -6.83 -3.66 -11.24
CA VAL A 213 -6.55 -3.01 -9.96
C VAL A 213 -7.57 -1.92 -9.65
N TRP A 214 -7.66 -1.57 -8.38
CA TRP A 214 -8.44 -0.46 -7.87
C TRP A 214 -7.55 0.64 -7.34
N ASP A 215 -7.88 1.89 -7.66
CA ASP A 215 -7.39 3.07 -6.96
C ASP A 215 -8.54 3.68 -6.18
N LEU A 216 -8.30 4.11 -4.97
CA LEU A 216 -9.34 4.68 -4.12
C LEU A 216 -8.84 5.89 -3.32
N VAL A 217 -9.75 6.82 -3.06
CA VAL A 217 -9.58 7.94 -2.14
C VAL A 217 -10.75 7.92 -1.16
N ALA A 218 -10.43 7.87 0.12
CA ALA A 218 -11.40 7.84 1.20
C ALA A 218 -11.10 8.96 2.22
N GLU A 219 -12.14 9.56 2.78
CA GLU A 219 -12.06 10.67 3.75
C GLU A 219 -12.62 10.22 5.10
N LYS A 220 -11.94 10.61 6.19
CA LYS A 220 -12.49 10.53 7.55
C LYS A 220 -13.58 11.55 7.79
#